data_2b68458cbc0ada35b2661e4ef452521b
#
_entry.id   2b68458cbc0ada35b2661e4ef452521b
#
_cell.length_a   1.000
_cell.length_b   1.000
_cell.length_c   1.000
_cell.angle_alpha   90.00
_cell.angle_beta   90.00
_cell.angle_gamma   90.00
#
_symmetry.space_group_name_H-M   'P 1'
#
loop_
_entity.id
_entity.type
_entity.pdbx_description
1 polymer ?
#
loop_
_entity_poly.entity_id
_entity_poly.type
_entity_poly.pdbx_seq_one_letter_code
_entity_poly.pdbx_strand_id
1 'polypeptide(L)'
;EEIRQETFSVAWDFSAIDQTTPGEYTAAGRIELPEGYAFGEAVLQELQISVRVEEMPPAVITSIEQWYPYTDAFAVQQGSGTEALENLFAFSPYYLDCYTENGTSYTAVVEWDFSGIDLNTVGLYHAIGKLTAPANTAFAEGIAFPEISIPVSVQAPGRPDINCFLAARGNLHFPWVTPPGELDEISVWLSENNGSWNRLESGVYVGQEMLSIATRLLTPGSSYRLQVDYDGGQTGILSFTYADEIVLEGYHDGDRDGGDADGNPPDTIIQPPPEDTALQLPPEDTALQLPPEVQ
;
A
#
# COMPACT_ATOMS: atom_id res chain seq x y z
N GLU A 1 -22.65 -66.99 37.32
CA GLU A 1 -21.55 -66.13 36.81
C GLU A 1 -21.92 -64.68 37.08
N GLU A 2 -21.17 -64.04 37.96
CA GLU A 2 -21.27 -62.60 38.14
C GLU A 2 -20.62 -61.85 36.98
N ILE A 3 -21.37 -61.12 36.19
CA ILE A 3 -20.83 -60.22 35.18
C ILE A 3 -20.32 -58.99 35.91
N ARG A 4 -19.00 -58.86 35.95
CA ARG A 4 -18.33 -57.62 36.40
C ARG A 4 -18.14 -56.67 35.24
N GLN A 5 -18.58 -55.47 35.43
CA GLN A 5 -18.38 -54.37 34.45
C GLN A 5 -17.13 -53.58 34.85
N GLU A 6 -16.13 -53.52 33.99
CA GLU A 6 -14.92 -52.80 34.21
C GLU A 6 -14.62 -51.80 33.10
N THR A 7 -14.00 -50.69 33.40
CA THR A 7 -13.67 -49.63 32.46
C THR A 7 -12.17 -49.66 32.18
N PHE A 8 -11.80 -49.64 30.91
CA PHE A 8 -10.43 -49.64 30.43
C PHE A 8 -10.12 -48.37 29.67
N SER A 9 -8.85 -47.93 29.71
CA SER A 9 -8.36 -46.84 28.90
C SER A 9 -8.14 -47.30 27.44
N VAL A 10 -8.25 -46.34 26.50
CA VAL A 10 -7.98 -46.58 25.08
C VAL A 10 -6.91 -45.55 24.65
N ALA A 11 -5.80 -46.04 24.17
CA ALA A 11 -4.79 -45.24 23.50
C ALA A 11 -5.19 -45.00 22.04
N TRP A 12 -5.43 -43.77 21.68
CA TRP A 12 -5.82 -43.40 20.31
C TRP A 12 -4.59 -42.98 19.50
N ASP A 13 -4.48 -43.49 18.27
CA ASP A 13 -3.51 -43.06 17.29
C ASP A 13 -4.20 -42.13 16.28
N PHE A 14 -3.77 -40.85 16.27
CA PHE A 14 -4.24 -39.82 15.38
C PHE A 14 -3.23 -39.49 14.26
N SER A 15 -2.17 -40.27 14.13
CA SER A 15 -1.09 -40.02 13.15
C SER A 15 -1.55 -40.04 11.69
N ALA A 16 -2.66 -40.74 11.40
CA ALA A 16 -3.24 -40.82 10.08
C ALA A 16 -4.20 -39.62 9.74
N ILE A 17 -4.43 -38.71 10.70
CA ILE A 17 -5.32 -37.57 10.49
C ILE A 17 -4.51 -36.37 10.01
N ASP A 18 -4.77 -35.94 8.78
CA ASP A 18 -4.29 -34.65 8.29
C ASP A 18 -5.22 -33.54 8.80
N GLN A 19 -4.74 -32.77 9.79
CA GLN A 19 -5.50 -31.67 10.40
C GLN A 19 -5.63 -30.45 9.49
N THR A 20 -4.91 -30.41 8.38
CA THR A 20 -4.91 -29.29 7.43
C THR A 20 -5.82 -29.51 6.23
N THR A 21 -6.23 -30.75 5.98
CA THR A 21 -7.09 -31.13 4.86
C THR A 21 -8.46 -31.52 5.37
N PRO A 22 -9.53 -30.78 5.01
CA PRO A 22 -10.91 -31.16 5.35
C PRO A 22 -11.26 -32.53 4.82
N GLY A 23 -11.92 -33.35 5.65
CA GLY A 23 -12.28 -34.71 5.26
C GLY A 23 -12.73 -35.58 6.43
N GLU A 24 -13.09 -36.80 6.12
CA GLU A 24 -13.38 -37.84 7.12
C GLU A 24 -12.16 -38.75 7.24
N TYR A 25 -11.68 -38.90 8.44
CA TYR A 25 -10.52 -39.72 8.81
C TYR A 25 -10.95 -40.78 9.80
N THR A 26 -10.13 -41.81 9.94
CA THR A 26 -10.34 -42.85 10.95
C THR A 26 -9.14 -42.86 11.90
N ALA A 27 -9.39 -42.69 13.19
CA ALA A 27 -8.39 -42.93 14.22
C ALA A 27 -8.53 -44.35 14.75
N ALA A 28 -7.38 -45.01 14.92
CA ALA A 28 -7.31 -46.34 15.54
C ALA A 28 -7.11 -46.22 17.05
N GLY A 29 -7.83 -47.00 17.80
CA GLY A 29 -7.71 -47.06 19.24
C GLY A 29 -7.31 -48.47 19.71
N ARG A 30 -6.38 -48.53 20.64
CA ARG A 30 -5.95 -49.79 21.27
C ARG A 30 -6.34 -49.76 22.74
N ILE A 31 -7.05 -50.82 23.18
CA ILE A 31 -7.42 -50.97 24.58
C ILE A 31 -6.16 -51.29 25.39
N GLU A 32 -5.91 -50.51 26.44
CA GLU A 32 -4.81 -50.76 27.39
C GLU A 32 -5.34 -51.54 28.59
N LEU A 33 -4.80 -52.76 28.78
CA LEU A 33 -5.16 -53.58 29.90
C LEU A 33 -4.22 -53.31 31.09
N PRO A 34 -4.78 -53.16 32.32
CA PRO A 34 -3.96 -53.12 33.50
C PRO A 34 -3.19 -54.42 33.71
N GLU A 35 -2.15 -54.36 34.57
CA GLU A 35 -1.36 -55.53 34.92
C GLU A 35 -2.25 -56.64 35.52
N GLY A 36 -2.09 -57.85 35.02
CA GLY A 36 -2.87 -59.01 35.49
C GLY A 36 -4.13 -59.31 34.64
N TYR A 37 -4.44 -58.48 33.64
CA TYR A 37 -5.52 -58.73 32.71
C TYR A 37 -5.00 -59.23 31.36
N ALA A 38 -5.77 -60.06 30.69
CA ALA A 38 -5.52 -60.53 29.32
C ALA A 38 -6.81 -60.58 28.53
N PHE A 39 -6.70 -60.33 27.22
CA PHE A 39 -7.87 -60.46 26.31
C PHE A 39 -8.23 -61.96 26.14
N GLY A 40 -9.54 -62.24 26.15
CA GLY A 40 -10.03 -63.52 25.73
C GLY A 40 -9.92 -63.69 24.20
N GLU A 41 -9.99 -64.96 23.69
CA GLU A 41 -9.81 -65.28 22.28
C GLU A 41 -10.79 -64.60 21.30
N ALA A 42 -11.89 -64.04 21.78
CA ALA A 42 -12.96 -63.45 20.94
C ALA A 42 -13.16 -61.96 21.17
N VAL A 43 -12.21 -61.23 21.80
CA VAL A 43 -12.38 -59.82 22.14
C VAL A 43 -11.74 -58.94 21.07
N LEU A 44 -12.48 -57.95 20.58
CA LEU A 44 -11.99 -56.88 19.74
C LEU A 44 -10.90 -56.10 20.52
N GLN A 45 -9.66 -56.11 20.02
CA GLN A 45 -8.50 -55.42 20.61
C GLN A 45 -8.31 -54.05 19.99
N GLU A 46 -8.88 -53.82 18.81
CA GLU A 46 -8.77 -52.56 18.07
C GLU A 46 -10.15 -51.91 17.93
N LEU A 47 -10.17 -50.62 18.18
CA LEU A 47 -11.34 -49.74 18.05
C LEU A 47 -11.06 -48.74 16.93
N GLN A 48 -12.11 -48.28 16.28
CA GLN A 48 -12.03 -47.23 15.29
C GLN A 48 -13.06 -46.15 15.58
N ILE A 49 -12.66 -44.88 15.43
CA ILE A 49 -13.58 -43.75 15.46
C ILE A 49 -13.41 -42.93 14.19
N SER A 50 -14.52 -42.41 13.69
CA SER A 50 -14.49 -41.42 12.63
C SER A 50 -14.23 -40.05 13.23
N VAL A 51 -13.25 -39.34 12.64
CA VAL A 51 -12.89 -37.98 12.97
C VAL A 51 -13.12 -37.14 11.72
N ARG A 52 -13.95 -36.11 11.84
CA ARG A 52 -14.19 -35.17 10.75
C ARG A 52 -13.33 -33.93 10.96
N VAL A 53 -12.47 -33.61 10.00
CA VAL A 53 -11.77 -32.35 9.90
C VAL A 53 -12.64 -31.42 9.05
N GLU A 54 -13.11 -30.34 9.64
CA GLU A 54 -13.94 -29.35 8.95
C GLU A 54 -13.06 -28.22 8.43
N GLU A 55 -13.43 -27.69 7.27
CA GLU A 55 -12.81 -26.45 6.76
C GLU A 55 -13.17 -25.33 7.72
N MET A 56 -12.15 -24.65 8.23
CA MET A 56 -12.39 -23.46 9.04
C MET A 56 -12.74 -22.31 8.09
N PRO A 57 -13.90 -21.67 8.26
CA PRO A 57 -14.27 -20.54 7.42
C PRO A 57 -13.19 -19.43 7.58
N PRO A 58 -12.88 -18.72 6.48
CA PRO A 58 -11.91 -17.62 6.55
C PRO A 58 -12.35 -16.56 7.56
N ALA A 59 -11.39 -16.02 8.30
CA ALA A 59 -11.67 -14.91 9.21
C ALA A 59 -12.08 -13.67 8.38
N VAL A 60 -13.14 -12.98 8.81
CA VAL A 60 -13.70 -11.84 8.07
C VAL A 60 -13.06 -10.53 8.57
N ILE A 61 -12.35 -9.85 7.69
CA ILE A 61 -11.77 -8.53 7.93
C ILE A 61 -12.88 -7.49 7.77
N THR A 62 -13.14 -6.72 8.82
CA THR A 62 -14.21 -5.71 8.89
C THR A 62 -13.70 -4.28 8.89
N SER A 63 -12.40 -4.06 9.16
CA SER A 63 -11.77 -2.74 9.08
C SER A 63 -10.33 -2.81 8.61
N ILE A 64 -9.90 -1.73 7.97
CA ILE A 64 -8.55 -1.53 7.47
C ILE A 64 -8.05 -0.23 8.09
N GLU A 65 -6.91 -0.26 8.75
CA GLU A 65 -6.29 0.92 9.34
C GLU A 65 -5.16 1.40 8.44
N GLN A 66 -5.29 2.64 7.97
CA GLN A 66 -4.26 3.31 7.21
C GLN A 66 -3.44 4.17 8.18
N TRP A 67 -2.27 3.70 8.57
CA TRP A 67 -1.42 4.37 9.55
C TRP A 67 -0.81 5.69 9.06
N TYR A 68 -0.55 5.81 7.75
CA TYR A 68 -0.03 7.04 7.14
C TYR A 68 -0.46 7.11 5.67
N PRO A 69 -0.69 8.32 5.14
CA PRO A 69 -0.71 8.48 3.70
C PRO A 69 0.63 7.98 3.15
N TYR A 70 0.58 7.10 2.17
CA TYR A 70 1.80 6.68 1.47
C TYR A 70 2.38 7.92 0.78
N THR A 71 3.54 8.36 1.27
CA THR A 71 4.18 9.60 0.81
C THR A 71 5.40 9.33 -0.06
N ASP A 72 5.53 8.09 -0.58
CA ASP A 72 6.62 7.77 -1.47
C ASP A 72 6.37 8.32 -2.88
N ALA A 73 7.46 8.61 -3.56
CA ALA A 73 7.50 8.96 -4.97
C ALA A 73 8.72 8.29 -5.59
N PHE A 74 8.61 7.86 -6.82
CA PHE A 74 9.71 7.18 -7.53
C PHE A 74 10.01 7.84 -8.87
N ALA A 75 11.25 7.68 -9.33
CA ALA A 75 11.66 8.04 -10.68
C ALA A 75 12.25 6.81 -11.38
N VAL A 76 11.93 6.67 -12.65
CA VAL A 76 12.50 5.65 -13.53
C VAL A 76 12.95 6.27 -14.84
N GLN A 77 13.99 5.69 -15.43
CA GLN A 77 14.49 6.15 -16.72
C GLN A 77 13.56 5.69 -17.85
N GLN A 78 13.27 6.58 -18.80
CA GLN A 78 12.56 6.26 -20.02
C GLN A 78 13.23 5.09 -20.76
N GLY A 79 12.42 4.14 -21.21
CA GLY A 79 12.89 2.92 -21.87
C GLY A 79 13.29 1.80 -20.91
N SER A 80 13.15 1.98 -19.60
CA SER A 80 13.29 0.89 -18.62
C SER A 80 12.22 -0.17 -18.83
N GLY A 81 12.53 -1.42 -18.44
CA GLY A 81 11.52 -2.49 -18.37
C GLY A 81 10.69 -2.39 -17.09
N THR A 82 9.57 -3.10 -17.04
CA THR A 82 8.70 -3.22 -15.84
C THR A 82 9.45 -3.74 -14.62
N GLU A 83 10.49 -4.53 -14.82
CA GLU A 83 11.38 -5.01 -13.75
C GLU A 83 11.99 -3.86 -12.91
N ALA A 84 12.22 -2.69 -13.52
CA ALA A 84 12.71 -1.52 -12.80
C ALA A 84 11.69 -1.02 -11.77
N LEU A 85 10.40 -1.02 -12.12
CA LEU A 85 9.32 -0.69 -11.19
C LEU A 85 9.18 -1.76 -10.11
N GLU A 86 9.15 -3.03 -10.49
CA GLU A 86 9.04 -4.14 -9.55
C GLU A 86 10.15 -4.08 -8.50
N ASN A 87 11.39 -3.78 -8.90
CA ASN A 87 12.51 -3.62 -7.99
C ASN A 87 12.33 -2.43 -7.04
N LEU A 88 11.90 -1.26 -7.53
CA LEU A 88 11.67 -0.08 -6.69
C LEU A 88 10.62 -0.36 -5.62
N PHE A 89 9.52 -0.98 -6.00
CA PHE A 89 8.42 -1.25 -5.09
C PHE A 89 8.67 -2.46 -4.17
N ALA A 90 9.58 -3.39 -4.53
CA ALA A 90 9.98 -4.50 -3.69
C ALA A 90 10.80 -4.08 -2.46
N PHE A 91 11.58 -2.98 -2.55
CA PHE A 91 12.37 -2.47 -1.42
C PHE A 91 11.53 -1.79 -0.33
N SER A 92 10.31 -1.39 -0.65
CA SER A 92 9.41 -0.73 0.28
C SER A 92 8.05 -1.44 0.26
N PRO A 93 7.96 -2.66 0.83
CA PRO A 93 6.70 -3.37 0.86
C PRO A 93 5.69 -2.59 1.69
N TYR A 94 4.55 -2.31 1.09
CA TYR A 94 3.45 -1.62 1.74
C TYR A 94 2.55 -2.63 2.42
N TYR A 95 2.32 -2.40 3.70
CA TYR A 95 1.46 -3.22 4.53
C TYR A 95 0.36 -2.36 5.15
N LEU A 96 -0.82 -2.91 5.25
CA LEU A 96 -1.93 -2.31 5.98
C LEU A 96 -2.39 -3.25 7.08
N ASP A 97 -2.60 -2.69 8.26
CA ASP A 97 -3.19 -3.43 9.35
C ASP A 97 -4.70 -3.55 9.14
N CYS A 98 -5.16 -4.78 9.22
CA CYS A 98 -6.55 -5.15 9.02
C CYS A 98 -7.08 -5.84 10.27
N TYR A 99 -8.33 -5.62 10.60
CA TYR A 99 -8.93 -6.16 11.84
C TYR A 99 -10.24 -6.86 11.54
N THR A 100 -10.47 -7.94 12.27
CA THR A 100 -11.76 -8.61 12.34
C THR A 100 -12.66 -7.96 13.39
N GLU A 101 -13.94 -8.27 13.41
CA GLU A 101 -14.90 -7.74 14.38
C GLU A 101 -14.49 -7.98 15.85
N ASN A 102 -13.82 -9.09 16.12
CA ASN A 102 -13.31 -9.41 17.45
C ASN A 102 -11.95 -8.78 17.80
N GLY A 103 -11.43 -7.93 16.92
CA GLY A 103 -10.17 -7.20 17.12
C GLY A 103 -8.90 -7.99 16.80
N THR A 104 -9.00 -9.19 16.20
CA THR A 104 -7.81 -9.90 15.72
C THR A 104 -7.20 -9.14 14.54
N SER A 105 -5.90 -8.84 14.64
CA SER A 105 -5.17 -8.11 13.59
C SER A 105 -4.54 -9.06 12.58
N TYR A 106 -4.53 -8.62 11.33
CA TYR A 106 -3.85 -9.24 10.19
C TYR A 106 -3.11 -8.16 9.42
N THR A 107 -2.09 -8.55 8.67
CA THR A 107 -1.36 -7.62 7.79
C THR A 107 -1.68 -7.96 6.34
N ALA A 108 -2.33 -7.05 5.64
CA ALA A 108 -2.57 -7.16 4.21
C ALA A 108 -1.40 -6.58 3.41
N VAL A 109 -1.06 -7.24 2.31
CA VAL A 109 -0.01 -6.80 1.39
C VAL A 109 -0.66 -6.01 0.27
N VAL A 110 0.00 -4.94 -0.17
CA VAL A 110 -0.38 -4.18 -1.35
C VAL A 110 0.27 -4.80 -2.59
N GLU A 111 -0.54 -5.21 -3.54
CA GLU A 111 -0.12 -5.60 -4.88
C GLU A 111 -0.20 -4.39 -5.81
N TRP A 112 0.87 -4.12 -6.57
CA TRP A 112 0.96 -2.95 -7.40
C TRP A 112 0.54 -3.22 -8.85
N ASP A 113 -0.30 -2.35 -9.37
CA ASP A 113 -0.70 -2.31 -10.78
C ASP A 113 0.06 -1.19 -11.49
N PHE A 114 0.96 -1.58 -12.39
CA PHE A 114 1.78 -0.67 -13.20
C PHE A 114 1.23 -0.49 -14.61
N SER A 115 0.08 -1.05 -14.94
CA SER A 115 -0.47 -1.06 -16.30
C SER A 115 -0.77 0.34 -16.87
N GLY A 116 -0.96 1.32 -15.97
CA GLY A 116 -1.17 2.73 -16.34
C GLY A 116 0.12 3.51 -16.60
N ILE A 117 1.31 2.90 -16.43
CA ILE A 117 2.61 3.58 -16.57
C ILE A 117 3.22 3.26 -17.94
N ASP A 118 3.33 4.29 -18.81
CA ASP A 118 4.05 4.16 -20.06
C ASP A 118 5.53 4.50 -19.87
N LEU A 119 6.35 3.47 -19.73
CA LEU A 119 7.80 3.61 -19.55
C LEU A 119 8.54 4.15 -20.78
N ASN A 120 7.89 4.27 -21.93
CA ASN A 120 8.50 4.81 -23.15
C ASN A 120 8.20 6.29 -23.35
N THR A 121 7.31 6.87 -22.55
CA THR A 121 6.94 8.28 -22.65
C THR A 121 7.28 9.00 -21.36
N VAL A 122 8.06 10.08 -21.46
CA VAL A 122 8.39 10.95 -20.31
C VAL A 122 7.09 11.54 -19.75
N GLY A 123 6.93 11.48 -18.42
CA GLY A 123 5.73 12.01 -17.77
C GLY A 123 5.59 11.56 -16.32
N LEU A 124 4.56 12.08 -15.67
CA LEU A 124 4.17 11.68 -14.34
C LEU A 124 3.01 10.67 -14.44
N TYR A 125 3.19 9.54 -13.83
CA TYR A 125 2.27 8.42 -13.78
C TYR A 125 1.96 8.03 -12.35
N HIS A 126 1.04 7.09 -12.14
CA HIS A 126 0.71 6.57 -10.82
C HIS A 126 0.67 5.06 -10.83
N ALA A 127 1.38 4.45 -9.89
CA ALA A 127 1.21 3.04 -9.54
C ALA A 127 0.01 2.92 -8.61
N ILE A 128 -0.91 2.02 -8.94
CA ILE A 128 -2.13 1.81 -8.15
C ILE A 128 -1.99 0.55 -7.30
N GLY A 129 -2.16 0.71 -6.00
CA GLY A 129 -2.11 -0.38 -5.05
C GLY A 129 -3.46 -1.06 -4.88
N LYS A 130 -3.46 -2.39 -4.87
CA LYS A 130 -4.62 -3.23 -4.55
C LYS A 130 -4.30 -4.08 -3.33
N LEU A 131 -5.25 -4.17 -2.42
CA LEU A 131 -5.09 -5.00 -1.22
C LEU A 131 -5.51 -6.43 -1.52
N THR A 132 -4.63 -7.36 -1.15
CA THR A 132 -4.92 -8.79 -1.15
C THR A 132 -5.17 -9.25 0.28
N ALA A 133 -6.27 -9.98 0.47
CA ALA A 133 -6.61 -10.53 1.78
C ALA A 133 -5.51 -11.51 2.25
N PRO A 134 -5.08 -11.41 3.52
CA PRO A 134 -4.14 -12.35 4.10
C PRO A 134 -4.64 -13.81 4.01
N ALA A 135 -3.74 -14.78 4.08
CA ALA A 135 -4.10 -16.20 4.03
C ALA A 135 -5.18 -16.55 5.09
N ASN A 136 -6.14 -17.35 4.70
CA ASN A 136 -7.30 -17.77 5.52
C ASN A 136 -8.16 -16.60 6.02
N THR A 137 -8.16 -15.47 5.30
CA THR A 137 -9.06 -14.35 5.58
C THR A 137 -9.84 -13.94 4.32
N ALA A 138 -10.91 -13.18 4.52
CA ALA A 138 -11.67 -12.55 3.45
C ALA A 138 -12.09 -11.15 3.91
N PHE A 139 -12.18 -10.20 2.98
CA PHE A 139 -12.75 -8.90 3.29
C PHE A 139 -14.27 -8.98 3.40
N ALA A 140 -14.84 -8.26 4.38
CA ALA A 140 -16.29 -8.14 4.53
C ALA A 140 -16.91 -7.51 3.26
N GLU A 141 -18.14 -7.90 2.95
CA GLU A 141 -18.91 -7.27 1.89
C GLU A 141 -19.13 -5.78 2.23
N GLY A 142 -18.84 -4.89 1.27
CA GLY A 142 -18.99 -3.44 1.46
C GLY A 142 -17.90 -2.75 2.27
N ILE A 143 -16.80 -3.44 2.60
CA ILE A 143 -15.65 -2.78 3.22
C ILE A 143 -15.09 -1.70 2.29
N ALA A 144 -14.83 -0.51 2.84
CA ALA A 144 -14.16 0.56 2.09
C ALA A 144 -12.65 0.29 2.02
N PHE A 145 -12.12 0.25 0.80
CA PHE A 145 -10.68 0.17 0.59
C PHE A 145 -10.08 1.58 0.49
N PRO A 146 -8.95 1.85 1.16
CA PRO A 146 -8.23 3.09 0.93
C PRO A 146 -7.72 3.15 -0.52
N GLU A 147 -7.74 4.34 -1.10
CA GLU A 147 -7.06 4.56 -2.37
C GLU A 147 -5.55 4.61 -2.12
N ILE A 148 -4.81 3.72 -2.77
CA ILE A 148 -3.36 3.62 -2.65
C ILE A 148 -2.78 3.97 -4.00
N SER A 149 -2.11 5.13 -4.08
CA SER A 149 -1.55 5.65 -5.31
C SER A 149 -0.18 6.27 -5.04
N ILE A 150 0.84 5.83 -5.78
CA ILE A 150 2.21 6.37 -5.67
C ILE A 150 2.62 6.98 -6.99
N PRO A 151 3.05 8.26 -7.01
CA PRO A 151 3.54 8.90 -8.20
C PRO A 151 4.86 8.29 -8.67
N VAL A 152 4.96 8.08 -9.99
CA VAL A 152 6.14 7.56 -10.68
C VAL A 152 6.49 8.51 -11.82
N SER A 153 7.63 9.15 -11.72
CA SER A 153 8.18 10.03 -12.77
C SER A 153 9.00 9.21 -13.77
N VAL A 154 8.54 9.12 -15.01
CA VAL A 154 9.34 8.58 -16.12
C VAL A 154 10.15 9.72 -16.72
N GLN A 155 11.48 9.65 -16.62
CA GLN A 155 12.39 10.73 -17.00
C GLN A 155 13.31 10.30 -18.14
N ALA A 156 13.65 11.24 -19.02
CA ALA A 156 14.58 10.96 -20.11
C ALA A 156 15.99 10.64 -19.57
N PRO A 157 16.77 9.76 -20.23
CA PRO A 157 18.14 9.47 -19.83
C PRO A 157 18.98 10.73 -19.72
N GLY A 158 19.66 10.91 -18.57
CA GLY A 158 20.48 12.08 -18.30
C GLY A 158 19.72 13.42 -18.23
N ARG A 159 18.39 13.37 -18.08
CA ARG A 159 17.55 14.55 -17.87
C ARG A 159 16.70 14.36 -16.62
N PRO A 160 17.29 14.59 -15.43
CA PRO A 160 16.58 14.53 -14.18
C PRO A 160 15.46 15.56 -14.13
N ASP A 161 14.40 15.24 -13.41
CA ASP A 161 13.26 16.12 -13.24
C ASP A 161 12.73 16.10 -11.82
N ILE A 162 11.97 17.14 -11.43
CA ILE A 162 11.43 17.36 -10.08
C ILE A 162 9.91 17.39 -10.09
N ASN A 163 9.26 16.71 -11.02
CA ASN A 163 7.80 16.74 -11.23
C ASN A 163 6.99 15.96 -10.18
N CYS A 164 7.64 15.21 -9.30
CA CYS A 164 7.00 14.58 -8.14
C CYS A 164 7.94 14.63 -6.93
N PHE A 165 7.36 14.58 -5.75
CA PHE A 165 8.12 14.55 -4.51
C PHE A 165 7.37 13.83 -3.39
N LEU A 166 8.11 13.48 -2.34
CA LEU A 166 7.56 13.09 -1.05
C LEU A 166 8.00 14.09 0.03
N ALA A 167 7.13 14.34 1.00
CA ALA A 167 7.45 15.16 2.17
C ALA A 167 7.66 14.24 3.39
N ALA A 168 8.90 14.17 3.88
CA ALA A 168 9.21 13.32 5.02
C ALA A 168 10.31 13.93 5.90
N ARG A 169 10.19 13.76 7.21
CA ARG A 169 11.22 14.12 8.20
C ARG A 169 11.76 15.55 8.06
N GLY A 170 10.89 16.50 7.73
CA GLY A 170 11.28 17.91 7.57
C GLY A 170 12.04 18.22 6.28
N ASN A 171 11.91 17.38 5.26
CA ASN A 171 12.46 17.59 3.94
C ASN A 171 11.43 17.29 2.86
N LEU A 172 11.60 17.93 1.69
CA LEU A 172 11.02 17.53 0.42
C LEU A 172 12.07 16.69 -0.30
N HIS A 173 11.70 15.50 -0.73
CA HIS A 173 12.54 14.57 -1.46
C HIS A 173 12.00 14.40 -2.87
N PHE A 174 12.81 14.71 -3.86
CA PHE A 174 12.52 14.60 -5.29
C PHE A 174 13.30 13.42 -5.85
N PRO A 175 12.65 12.29 -6.14
CA PRO A 175 13.30 11.20 -6.84
C PRO A 175 13.59 11.63 -8.28
N TRP A 176 14.77 11.30 -8.78
CA TRP A 176 15.15 11.61 -10.15
C TRP A 176 16.08 10.55 -10.75
N VAL A 177 16.22 10.53 -12.07
CA VAL A 177 17.27 9.76 -12.72
C VAL A 177 18.60 10.47 -12.52
N THR A 178 19.69 9.69 -12.43
CA THR A 178 21.03 10.24 -12.21
C THR A 178 21.34 11.39 -13.18
N PRO A 179 21.59 12.61 -12.68
CA PRO A 179 21.98 13.74 -13.52
C PRO A 179 23.35 13.49 -14.17
N PRO A 180 23.61 14.05 -15.35
CA PRO A 180 24.94 14.04 -15.92
C PRO A 180 25.88 15.00 -15.17
N GLY A 181 27.19 14.76 -15.29
CA GLY A 181 28.23 15.60 -14.67
C GLY A 181 28.44 15.32 -13.19
N GLU A 182 29.14 16.24 -12.53
CA GLU A 182 29.46 16.15 -11.12
C GLU A 182 28.35 16.72 -10.26
N LEU A 183 27.99 16.02 -9.18
CA LEU A 183 26.82 16.40 -8.32
C LEU A 183 27.04 17.75 -7.60
N ASP A 184 28.29 18.18 -7.38
CA ASP A 184 28.63 19.45 -6.76
C ASP A 184 28.47 20.66 -7.69
N GLU A 185 28.35 20.44 -9.00
CA GLU A 185 28.05 21.46 -10.00
C GLU A 185 26.56 21.77 -10.12
N ILE A 186 25.70 20.94 -9.50
CA ILE A 186 24.27 21.14 -9.53
C ILE A 186 23.87 22.36 -8.70
N SER A 187 23.02 23.19 -9.27
CA SER A 187 22.52 24.40 -8.63
C SER A 187 20.99 24.32 -8.43
N VAL A 188 20.53 24.50 -7.20
CA VAL A 188 19.12 24.48 -6.85
C VAL A 188 18.63 25.89 -6.62
N TRP A 189 17.58 26.28 -7.30
CA TRP A 189 17.04 27.63 -7.31
C TRP A 189 15.62 27.64 -6.76
N LEU A 190 15.35 28.57 -5.87
CA LEU A 190 14.04 28.78 -5.26
C LEU A 190 13.60 30.22 -5.43
N SER A 191 12.35 30.43 -5.81
CA SER A 191 11.70 31.75 -5.85
C SER A 191 10.50 31.72 -4.93
N GLU A 192 10.41 32.64 -3.98
CA GLU A 192 9.28 32.78 -3.05
C GLU A 192 8.35 33.89 -3.54
N ASN A 193 7.04 33.63 -3.54
CA ASN A 193 5.97 34.58 -3.87
C ASN A 193 6.21 35.29 -5.21
N ASN A 194 6.64 34.55 -6.24
CA ASN A 194 7.02 35.08 -7.54
C ASN A 194 8.12 36.15 -7.52
N GLY A 195 8.92 36.18 -6.46
CA GLY A 195 10.09 37.04 -6.33
C GLY A 195 11.29 36.58 -7.17
N SER A 196 12.46 37.14 -6.87
CA SER A 196 13.70 36.76 -7.53
C SER A 196 14.09 35.31 -7.25
N TRP A 197 14.74 34.69 -8.21
CA TRP A 197 15.37 33.41 -8.04
C TRP A 197 16.62 33.51 -7.14
N ASN A 198 16.66 32.67 -6.12
CA ASN A 198 17.78 32.60 -5.19
C ASN A 198 18.37 31.20 -5.23
N ARG A 199 19.68 31.11 -5.41
CA ARG A 199 20.39 29.85 -5.29
C ARG A 199 20.42 29.40 -3.83
N LEU A 200 20.09 28.14 -3.58
CA LEU A 200 20.17 27.57 -2.25
C LEU A 200 21.61 27.11 -1.96
N GLU A 201 22.28 27.78 -1.01
CA GLU A 201 23.63 27.45 -0.61
C GLU A 201 23.71 26.42 0.53
N SER A 202 22.61 26.15 1.19
CA SER A 202 22.54 25.19 2.31
C SER A 202 21.12 24.62 2.47
N GLY A 203 21.02 23.50 3.20
CA GLY A 203 19.75 22.82 3.42
C GLY A 203 19.25 22.03 2.20
N VAL A 204 20.16 21.79 1.26
CA VAL A 204 19.97 20.97 0.07
C VAL A 204 20.93 19.79 0.12
N TYR A 205 20.44 18.62 -0.23
CA TYR A 205 21.25 17.43 -0.46
C TYR A 205 21.00 16.95 -1.89
N VAL A 206 22.07 16.81 -2.64
CA VAL A 206 22.04 16.34 -4.03
C VAL A 206 22.68 14.94 -4.05
N GLY A 207 21.87 13.94 -4.35
CA GLY A 207 22.30 12.55 -4.53
C GLY A 207 22.10 12.09 -5.97
N GLN A 208 22.59 10.89 -6.29
CA GLN A 208 22.46 10.32 -7.64
C GLN A 208 21.02 10.06 -8.05
N GLU A 209 20.18 9.62 -7.12
CA GLU A 209 18.80 9.20 -7.38
C GLU A 209 17.76 10.08 -6.67
N MET A 210 18.23 11.10 -5.92
CA MET A 210 17.33 11.93 -5.13
C MET A 210 17.94 13.29 -4.82
N LEU A 211 17.15 14.34 -5.03
CA LEU A 211 17.36 15.68 -4.48
C LEU A 211 16.52 15.83 -3.21
N SER A 212 17.07 16.46 -2.16
CA SER A 212 16.32 16.77 -0.95
C SER A 212 16.49 18.24 -0.55
N ILE A 213 15.39 18.88 -0.15
CA ILE A 213 15.36 20.28 0.30
C ILE A 213 14.73 20.32 1.69
N ALA A 214 15.42 20.95 2.64
CA ALA A 214 14.91 21.08 4.00
C ALA A 214 13.72 22.05 4.08
N THR A 215 12.60 21.62 4.64
CA THR A 215 11.38 22.46 4.76
C THR A 215 11.58 23.66 5.65
N ARG A 216 12.61 23.70 6.52
CA ARG A 216 12.96 24.90 7.30
C ARG A 216 13.39 26.10 6.45
N LEU A 217 13.66 25.90 5.15
CA LEU A 217 13.93 26.97 4.19
C LEU A 217 12.66 27.61 3.66
N LEU A 218 11.50 27.04 3.96
CA LEU A 218 10.21 27.46 3.45
C LEU A 218 9.42 28.18 4.55
N THR A 219 8.75 29.26 4.16
CA THR A 219 7.87 30.05 5.05
C THR A 219 6.43 29.52 4.91
N PRO A 220 5.77 29.08 5.98
CA PRO A 220 4.38 28.67 5.91
C PRO A 220 3.48 29.77 5.32
N GLY A 221 2.60 29.39 4.39
CA GLY A 221 1.69 30.30 3.69
C GLY A 221 2.28 30.96 2.44
N SER A 222 3.56 30.70 2.11
CA SER A 222 4.18 31.22 0.89
C SER A 222 4.08 30.25 -0.28
N SER A 223 3.98 30.82 -1.49
CA SER A 223 4.09 30.08 -2.75
C SER A 223 5.53 30.06 -3.22
N TYR A 224 5.94 28.94 -3.79
CA TYR A 224 7.30 28.72 -4.24
C TYR A 224 7.36 28.24 -5.69
N ARG A 225 8.44 28.61 -6.37
CA ARG A 225 8.88 27.99 -7.63
C ARG A 225 10.28 27.42 -7.43
N LEU A 226 10.46 26.18 -7.82
CA LEU A 226 11.71 25.43 -7.69
C LEU A 226 12.19 25.00 -9.07
N GLN A 227 13.50 25.14 -9.31
CA GLN A 227 14.19 24.67 -10.52
C GLN A 227 15.61 24.25 -10.18
N VAL A 228 16.15 23.29 -10.94
CA VAL A 228 17.49 22.76 -10.74
C VAL A 228 18.26 22.84 -12.05
N ASP A 229 19.47 23.42 -11.99
CA ASP A 229 20.42 23.38 -13.10
C ASP A 229 21.40 22.23 -12.89
N TYR A 230 21.72 21.52 -13.96
CA TYR A 230 22.71 20.44 -14.01
C TYR A 230 23.49 20.51 -15.30
N ASP A 231 24.60 19.74 -15.44
CA ASP A 231 25.38 19.72 -16.66
C ASP A 231 24.52 19.30 -17.87
N GLY A 232 24.48 20.17 -18.86
CA GLY A 232 23.70 19.96 -20.10
C GLY A 232 22.23 20.36 -20.03
N GLY A 233 21.72 20.95 -18.91
CA GLY A 233 20.33 21.39 -18.88
C GLY A 233 19.80 21.89 -17.55
N GLN A 234 18.49 21.92 -17.46
CA GLN A 234 17.76 22.27 -16.26
C GLN A 234 16.45 21.44 -16.19
N THR A 235 15.93 21.28 -14.97
CA THR A 235 14.61 20.67 -14.77
C THR A 235 13.52 21.62 -15.20
N GLY A 236 12.28 21.12 -15.32
CA GLY A 236 11.12 21.98 -15.34
C GLY A 236 10.96 22.79 -14.05
N ILE A 237 10.03 23.73 -14.06
CA ILE A 237 9.72 24.57 -12.90
C ILE A 237 8.55 23.96 -12.14
N LEU A 238 8.81 23.58 -10.88
CA LEU A 238 7.75 23.11 -9.97
C LEU A 238 7.23 24.29 -9.17
N SER A 239 5.89 24.50 -9.20
CA SER A 239 5.20 25.51 -8.39
C SER A 239 4.38 24.83 -7.30
N PHE A 240 4.51 25.32 -6.06
CA PHE A 240 3.79 24.78 -4.91
C PHE A 240 3.59 25.82 -3.81
N THR A 241 2.59 25.64 -2.98
CA THR A 241 2.39 26.41 -1.75
C THR A 241 2.77 25.58 -0.54
N TYR A 242 3.54 26.16 0.38
CA TYR A 242 3.90 25.54 1.65
C TYR A 242 2.95 26.04 2.74
N ALA A 243 2.02 25.16 3.14
CA ALA A 243 1.09 25.40 4.25
C ALA A 243 1.25 24.28 5.30
N ASP A 244 0.21 23.95 6.03
CA ASP A 244 0.19 22.74 6.89
C ASP A 244 0.34 21.47 6.07
N GLU A 245 -0.17 21.49 4.83
CA GLU A 245 0.08 20.52 3.77
C GLU A 245 0.71 21.24 2.58
N ILE A 246 1.58 20.54 1.81
CA ILE A 246 2.16 21.12 0.61
C ILE A 246 1.22 20.90 -0.54
N VAL A 247 0.69 21.99 -1.10
CA VAL A 247 -0.21 21.97 -2.25
C VAL A 247 0.58 22.24 -3.52
N LEU A 248 0.61 21.28 -4.44
CA LEU A 248 1.17 21.47 -5.78
C LEU A 248 0.27 22.40 -6.59
N GLU A 249 0.83 23.50 -7.10
CA GLU A 249 0.12 24.47 -7.94
C GLU A 249 0.32 24.21 -9.43
N GLY A 250 1.43 23.59 -9.81
CA GLY A 250 1.72 23.25 -11.20
C GLY A 250 3.19 22.91 -11.44
N TYR A 251 3.40 22.34 -12.61
CA TYR A 251 4.73 22.02 -13.12
C TYR A 251 4.83 22.48 -14.58
N HIS A 252 5.92 23.15 -14.94
CA HIS A 252 6.17 23.68 -16.28
C HIS A 252 7.53 23.20 -16.80
N ASP A 253 7.51 22.66 -18.00
CA ASP A 253 8.74 22.38 -18.75
C ASP A 253 9.19 23.70 -19.42
N GLY A 254 10.21 24.38 -18.86
CA GLY A 254 10.69 25.66 -19.40
C GLY A 254 11.80 26.35 -18.64
N ASP A 255 12.40 27.33 -19.29
CA ASP A 255 13.48 28.13 -18.76
C ASP A 255 13.05 29.11 -17.65
N ARG A 256 13.92 29.41 -16.70
CA ARG A 256 13.67 30.41 -15.64
C ARG A 256 13.33 31.81 -16.17
N ASP A 257 13.85 32.14 -17.35
CA ASP A 257 13.66 33.44 -17.98
C ASP A 257 12.38 33.52 -18.85
N GLY A 258 11.70 32.36 -19.06
CA GLY A 258 10.48 32.23 -19.84
C GLY A 258 9.21 32.66 -19.09
N GLY A 259 9.30 33.64 -18.20
CA GLY A 259 8.10 34.26 -17.65
C GLY A 259 7.34 34.93 -18.77
N ASP A 260 6.23 34.32 -19.24
CA ASP A 260 5.30 34.92 -20.14
C ASP A 260 4.85 36.25 -19.55
N ALA A 261 5.09 37.31 -20.30
CA ALA A 261 4.68 38.67 -19.93
C ALA A 261 3.15 38.81 -19.83
N ASP A 262 2.38 37.77 -20.13
CA ASP A 262 0.92 37.79 -20.20
C ASP A 262 0.19 37.06 -19.07
N GLY A 263 0.87 36.50 -18.08
CA GLY A 263 0.22 36.05 -16.83
C GLY A 263 -0.80 34.90 -16.96
N ASN A 264 -0.83 34.21 -18.10
CA ASN A 264 -1.68 33.04 -18.27
C ASN A 264 -0.89 31.77 -17.94
N PRO A 265 -1.33 30.95 -17.00
CA PRO A 265 -0.74 29.63 -16.82
C PRO A 265 -1.02 28.80 -18.07
N PRO A 266 -0.02 28.10 -18.65
CA PRO A 266 -0.29 27.15 -19.71
C PRO A 266 -1.20 26.02 -19.18
N ASP A 267 -2.15 25.64 -20.03
CA ASP A 267 -3.17 24.63 -19.78
C ASP A 267 -2.59 23.21 -19.66
N THR A 268 -1.90 22.94 -18.59
CA THR A 268 -1.70 21.54 -18.17
C THR A 268 -1.96 21.47 -16.66
N ILE A 269 -3.20 21.67 -16.31
CA ILE A 269 -3.73 21.34 -14.99
C ILE A 269 -3.65 19.81 -14.90
N ILE A 270 -2.78 19.31 -14.01
CA ILE A 270 -3.00 17.98 -13.44
C ILE A 270 -4.33 18.11 -12.72
N GLN A 271 -5.42 17.68 -13.34
CA GLN A 271 -6.72 17.64 -12.69
C GLN A 271 -6.56 16.76 -11.46
N PRO A 272 -6.92 17.24 -10.27
CA PRO A 272 -7.22 16.33 -9.18
C PRO A 272 -8.28 15.34 -9.68
N PRO A 273 -8.28 14.09 -9.21
CA PRO A 273 -9.31 13.11 -9.58
C PRO A 273 -10.67 13.80 -9.45
N PRO A 274 -11.63 13.52 -10.37
CA PRO A 274 -12.92 14.21 -10.39
C PRO A 274 -13.53 14.14 -8.99
N GLU A 275 -13.83 15.29 -8.43
CA GLU A 275 -14.60 15.40 -7.19
C GLU A 275 -15.83 14.53 -7.34
N ASP A 276 -16.01 13.64 -6.37
CA ASP A 276 -17.11 12.72 -6.23
C ASP A 276 -18.42 13.30 -6.76
N THR A 277 -18.97 12.60 -7.72
CA THR A 277 -20.39 12.75 -8.05
C THR A 277 -21.14 12.43 -6.75
N ALA A 278 -21.63 13.45 -6.10
CA ALA A 278 -22.40 13.35 -4.87
C ALA A 278 -23.35 12.15 -4.96
N LEU A 279 -23.13 11.17 -4.11
CA LEU A 279 -24.06 10.10 -3.86
C LEU A 279 -25.39 10.75 -3.45
N GLN A 280 -26.33 10.80 -4.39
CA GLN A 280 -27.72 11.12 -4.08
C GLN A 280 -28.21 10.04 -3.12
N LEU A 281 -28.35 10.42 -1.86
CA LEU A 281 -29.08 9.63 -0.88
C LEU A 281 -30.50 9.39 -1.44
N PRO A 282 -31.00 8.15 -1.40
CA PRO A 282 -32.38 7.89 -1.74
C PRO A 282 -33.29 8.65 -0.77
N PRO A 283 -34.47 9.14 -1.22
CA PRO A 283 -35.38 9.91 -0.39
C PRO A 283 -35.83 9.06 0.81
N GLU A 284 -35.74 9.65 2.00
CA GLU A 284 -36.37 9.16 3.21
C GLU A 284 -37.88 9.18 3.02
N ASP A 285 -38.49 8.06 2.65
CA ASP A 285 -39.90 7.79 2.90
C ASP A 285 -40.19 6.31 2.68
N THR A 286 -40.03 5.50 3.72
CA THR A 286 -40.88 4.30 3.89
C THR A 286 -41.02 4.06 5.39
N ALA A 287 -42.11 4.55 5.94
CA ALA A 287 -42.61 4.22 7.28
C ALA A 287 -42.74 2.68 7.40
N LEU A 288 -41.98 2.09 8.27
CA LEU A 288 -42.15 0.70 8.71
C LEU A 288 -43.48 0.57 9.42
N GLN A 289 -44.51 -0.01 8.76
CA GLN A 289 -45.68 -0.50 9.42
C GLN A 289 -45.31 -1.77 10.21
N LEU A 290 -45.45 -1.69 11.52
CA LEU A 290 -45.42 -2.85 12.42
C LEU A 290 -46.63 -3.75 12.16
N PRO A 291 -46.45 -5.10 12.16
CA PRO A 291 -47.59 -6.01 12.08
C PRO A 291 -48.44 -5.97 13.38
N PRO A 292 -49.77 -6.22 13.31
CA PRO A 292 -50.64 -6.18 14.46
C PRO A 292 -50.35 -7.37 15.40
N GLU A 293 -50.37 -7.08 16.69
CA GLU A 293 -50.34 -8.09 17.77
C GLU A 293 -51.52 -9.08 17.63
N VAL A 294 -51.17 -10.36 17.65
CA VAL A 294 -52.18 -11.44 17.78
C VAL A 294 -52.45 -11.66 19.27
N GLN A 295 -53.69 -11.45 19.66
CA GLN A 295 -54.23 -11.84 20.96
C GLN A 295 -54.33 -13.36 21.08
#